data_3c9959a1018955eea801b36ef7aa85ce
#
_entry.id   3c9959a1018955eea801b36ef7aa85ce
#
_cell.length_a   1.000
_cell.length_b   1.000
_cell.length_c   1.000
_cell.angle_alpha   90.00
_cell.angle_beta   90.00
_cell.angle_gamma   90.00
#
_symmetry.space_group_name_H-M   'P 1'
#
loop_
_entity.id
_entity.type
_entity.pdbx_description
1 polymer ?
#
loop_
_entity_poly.entity_id
_entity_poly.type
_entity_poly.pdbx_seq_one_letter_code
_entity_poly.pdbx_strand_id
1 'polypeptide(L)'
;MRRLGISIYPEHSTVEKDKEYLTLASKYGFTRVFTCLLSVDGEKEKIIEEFKETISHANALGFQVLVDISPSVFEQLGISYNDLSFFHELGAYGIRLDVGFSGLEESIMTYNPYGLKIEINMSNGTKYVDNIMSHRPNRENLIGCHNFYPHRYSGLSYDHFIKCSKQFKDYGMRTAAFISSFDATYGPWPVTEGLCTLEKHRELPMTTQAKHLFATELIDDVIIANAYASEEELEALGALNKEKQTFDIELYDTTTELERIIVLDEPHFYRGDVSEYMIRSTQSRVKYKKEEFKPHNTREIKRGDLLIDNEQYGQYKGELQIALKDMVNTGKTNVVGRIVEEEIFLLDYLQAWDKFGFTLKK
;
A
#
# COMPACT_ATOMS: atom_id res chain seq x y z
N MET A 1 4.61 -11.13 -4.21
CA MET A 1 3.19 -10.98 -3.81
C MET A 1 3.09 -9.80 -2.84
N ARG A 2 2.16 -8.87 -3.07
CA ARG A 2 1.87 -7.70 -2.23
C ARG A 2 1.08 -8.11 -0.98
N ARG A 3 1.37 -7.50 0.18
CA ARG A 3 0.73 -7.84 1.46
C ARG A 3 0.14 -6.60 2.11
N LEU A 4 -0.86 -6.84 2.96
CA LEU A 4 -1.44 -5.82 3.84
C LEU A 4 -1.01 -6.11 5.28
N GLY A 5 -0.75 -5.05 6.02
CA GLY A 5 -0.38 -5.09 7.42
C GLY A 5 -1.14 -4.09 8.27
N ILE A 6 -1.12 -4.31 9.55
CA ILE A 6 -1.65 -3.43 10.59
C ILE A 6 -0.57 -3.12 11.62
N SER A 7 -0.76 -2.07 12.38
CA SER A 7 0.06 -1.77 13.56
C SER A 7 -0.73 -2.00 14.83
N ILE A 8 -0.05 -2.45 15.88
CA ILE A 8 -0.54 -2.54 17.25
C ILE A 8 0.48 -1.89 18.19
N TYR A 9 -0.02 -1.34 19.28
CA TYR A 9 0.80 -0.60 20.25
C TYR A 9 0.49 -1.08 21.67
N PRO A 10 1.03 -2.24 22.10
CA PRO A 10 0.71 -2.84 23.39
C PRO A 10 0.94 -1.93 24.60
N GLU A 11 1.94 -1.04 24.54
CA GLU A 11 2.20 -0.05 25.61
C GLU A 11 1.05 0.95 25.80
N HIS A 12 0.16 1.10 24.82
CA HIS A 12 -0.98 2.03 24.83
C HIS A 12 -2.33 1.30 24.73
N SER A 13 -2.35 -0.03 24.90
CA SER A 13 -3.50 -0.88 24.69
C SER A 13 -3.64 -1.95 25.76
N THR A 14 -4.51 -2.92 25.51
CA THR A 14 -4.60 -4.17 26.28
C THR A 14 -4.43 -5.37 25.34
N VAL A 15 -3.95 -6.48 25.90
CA VAL A 15 -3.75 -7.73 25.15
C VAL A 15 -5.06 -8.18 24.48
N GLU A 16 -6.20 -8.06 25.19
CA GLU A 16 -7.51 -8.46 24.67
C GLU A 16 -7.89 -7.63 23.44
N LYS A 17 -7.74 -6.33 23.51
CA LYS A 17 -8.09 -5.41 22.42
C LYS A 17 -7.20 -5.63 21.20
N ASP A 18 -5.92 -5.84 21.39
CA ASP A 18 -5.00 -6.17 20.31
C ASP A 18 -5.34 -7.51 19.65
N LYS A 19 -5.72 -8.54 20.44
CA LYS A 19 -6.17 -9.83 19.90
C LYS A 19 -7.48 -9.74 19.12
N GLU A 20 -8.44 -8.93 19.59
CA GLU A 20 -9.69 -8.68 18.87
C GLU A 20 -9.38 -8.02 17.50
N TYR A 21 -8.52 -7.02 17.48
CA TYR A 21 -8.13 -6.33 16.23
C TYR A 21 -7.35 -7.24 15.28
N LEU A 22 -6.40 -8.04 15.78
CA LEU A 22 -5.69 -9.04 14.98
C LEU A 22 -6.67 -10.06 14.38
N THR A 23 -7.61 -10.54 15.18
CA THR A 23 -8.64 -11.49 14.72
C THR A 23 -9.51 -10.88 13.63
N LEU A 24 -9.90 -9.62 13.80
CA LEU A 24 -10.70 -8.89 12.81
C LEU A 24 -9.90 -8.71 11.50
N ALA A 25 -8.69 -8.20 11.56
CA ALA A 25 -7.86 -7.96 10.38
C ALA A 25 -7.53 -9.25 9.62
N SER A 26 -7.37 -10.38 10.31
CA SER A 26 -7.11 -11.67 9.68
C SER A 26 -8.24 -12.11 8.73
N LYS A 27 -9.49 -11.78 9.03
CA LYS A 27 -10.66 -12.10 8.17
C LYS A 27 -10.57 -11.44 6.79
N TYR A 28 -9.90 -10.28 6.71
CA TYR A 28 -9.75 -9.49 5.49
C TYR A 28 -8.39 -9.69 4.79
N GLY A 29 -7.64 -10.75 5.20
CA GLY A 29 -6.41 -11.17 4.52
C GLY A 29 -5.19 -10.31 4.82
N PHE A 30 -5.17 -9.66 5.97
CA PHE A 30 -3.96 -9.03 6.50
C PHE A 30 -3.02 -10.10 7.04
N THR A 31 -1.72 -9.95 6.79
CA THR A 31 -0.71 -10.98 7.11
C THR A 31 0.56 -10.41 7.72
N ARG A 32 0.64 -9.11 7.93
CA ARG A 32 1.80 -8.45 8.53
C ARG A 32 1.36 -7.60 9.72
N VAL A 33 2.15 -7.63 10.79
CA VAL A 33 1.99 -6.76 11.95
C VAL A 33 3.27 -5.97 12.17
N PHE A 34 3.12 -4.68 12.37
CA PHE A 34 4.13 -3.80 12.94
C PHE A 34 3.77 -3.53 14.40
N THR A 35 4.76 -3.61 15.28
CA THR A 35 4.62 -3.21 16.69
C THR A 35 5.91 -2.59 17.19
N CYS A 36 5.80 -1.72 18.18
CA CYS A 36 6.96 -1.07 18.80
C CYS A 36 7.20 -1.64 20.20
N LEU A 37 8.46 -1.87 20.53
CA LEU A 37 8.92 -2.06 21.89
C LEU A 37 9.85 -0.88 22.21
N LEU A 38 9.25 0.23 22.67
CA LEU A 38 9.95 1.52 22.81
C LEU A 38 10.69 1.64 24.13
N SER A 39 10.16 1.00 25.18
CA SER A 39 10.78 0.97 26.50
C SER A 39 10.45 -0.36 27.20
N VAL A 40 11.27 -0.71 28.16
CA VAL A 40 11.03 -1.80 29.11
C VAL A 40 11.14 -1.29 30.54
N ASP A 41 10.82 0.00 30.73
CA ASP A 41 10.83 0.64 32.05
C ASP A 41 9.64 0.11 32.87
N GLY A 42 9.93 -0.27 34.12
CA GLY A 42 8.95 -0.78 35.09
C GLY A 42 8.94 -2.30 35.21
N GLU A 43 7.77 -2.95 35.06
CA GLU A 43 7.63 -4.41 35.23
C GLU A 43 8.04 -5.15 33.95
N LYS A 44 9.35 -5.22 33.69
CA LYS A 44 9.96 -5.81 32.47
C LYS A 44 9.38 -7.17 32.11
N GLU A 45 9.30 -8.08 33.09
CA GLU A 45 8.81 -9.45 32.91
C GLU A 45 7.35 -9.45 32.42
N LYS A 46 6.52 -8.58 32.97
CA LYS A 46 5.12 -8.44 32.59
C LYS A 46 4.96 -7.92 31.16
N ILE A 47 5.72 -6.88 30.80
CA ILE A 47 5.71 -6.31 29.43
C ILE A 47 6.08 -7.40 28.41
N ILE A 48 7.14 -8.16 28.69
CA ILE A 48 7.57 -9.26 27.80
C ILE A 48 6.49 -10.34 27.70
N GLU A 49 5.81 -10.69 28.79
CA GLU A 49 4.76 -11.71 28.81
C GLU A 49 3.55 -11.26 27.97
N GLU A 50 3.09 -10.03 28.13
CA GLU A 50 1.99 -9.43 27.34
C GLU A 50 2.34 -9.37 25.85
N PHE A 51 3.56 -8.96 25.50
CA PHE A 51 4.07 -9.00 24.12
C PHE A 51 4.07 -10.42 23.55
N LYS A 52 4.58 -11.39 24.31
CA LYS A 52 4.62 -12.79 23.91
C LYS A 52 3.24 -13.37 23.69
N GLU A 53 2.28 -13.04 24.53
CA GLU A 53 0.89 -13.47 24.41
C GLU A 53 0.25 -12.89 23.12
N THR A 54 0.43 -11.61 22.86
CA THR A 54 -0.09 -10.93 21.68
C THR A 54 0.54 -11.46 20.39
N ILE A 55 1.87 -11.65 20.37
CA ILE A 55 2.60 -12.19 19.21
C ILE A 55 2.21 -13.65 18.95
N SER A 56 2.05 -14.45 20.00
CA SER A 56 1.60 -15.84 19.87
C SER A 56 0.21 -15.92 19.22
N HIS A 57 -0.70 -15.06 19.61
CA HIS A 57 -2.03 -14.98 18.98
C HIS A 57 -1.93 -14.55 17.51
N ALA A 58 -1.12 -13.52 17.19
CA ALA A 58 -0.88 -13.09 15.82
C ALA A 58 -0.31 -14.23 14.95
N ASN A 59 0.67 -14.98 15.47
CA ASN A 59 1.26 -16.12 14.77
C ASN A 59 0.25 -17.25 14.51
N ALA A 60 -0.64 -17.52 15.48
CA ALA A 60 -1.71 -18.52 15.31
C ALA A 60 -2.70 -18.12 14.19
N LEU A 61 -2.87 -16.83 13.93
CA LEU A 61 -3.66 -16.28 12.82
C LEU A 61 -2.87 -16.16 11.50
N GLY A 62 -1.58 -16.53 11.48
CA GLY A 62 -0.73 -16.49 10.29
C GLY A 62 -0.06 -15.14 10.00
N PHE A 63 -0.05 -14.22 10.95
CA PHE A 63 0.67 -12.96 10.80
C PHE A 63 2.18 -13.13 10.93
N GLN A 64 2.91 -12.25 10.24
CA GLN A 64 4.34 -12.02 10.38
C GLN A 64 4.56 -10.74 11.18
N VAL A 65 5.02 -10.87 12.44
CA VAL A 65 5.17 -9.77 13.37
C VAL A 65 6.59 -9.21 13.31
N LEU A 66 6.71 -7.92 12.99
CA LEU A 66 7.96 -7.16 13.05
C LEU A 66 7.93 -6.24 14.27
N VAL A 67 8.95 -6.37 15.11
CA VAL A 67 9.09 -5.60 16.33
C VAL A 67 10.07 -4.46 16.09
N ASP A 68 9.58 -3.22 16.13
CA ASP A 68 10.42 -2.03 16.06
C ASP A 68 11.13 -1.80 17.39
N ILE A 69 12.43 -1.62 17.32
CA ILE A 69 13.29 -1.60 18.51
C ILE A 69 14.42 -0.60 18.31
N SER A 70 14.69 0.17 19.36
CA SER A 70 15.81 1.10 19.40
C SER A 70 17.07 0.45 19.98
N PRO A 71 18.28 0.96 19.68
CA PRO A 71 19.52 0.50 20.28
C PRO A 71 19.50 0.55 21.82
N SER A 72 18.80 1.51 22.42
CA SER A 72 18.67 1.61 23.89
C SER A 72 17.91 0.42 24.48
N VAL A 73 16.91 -0.11 23.76
CA VAL A 73 16.17 -1.30 24.22
C VAL A 73 17.05 -2.55 24.13
N PHE A 74 17.96 -2.65 23.15
CA PHE A 74 18.97 -3.72 23.13
C PHE A 74 19.79 -3.73 24.43
N GLU A 75 20.26 -2.57 24.86
CA GLU A 75 21.04 -2.45 26.11
C GLU A 75 20.20 -2.82 27.34
N GLN A 76 18.98 -2.29 27.45
CA GLN A 76 18.08 -2.54 28.59
C GLN A 76 17.71 -4.03 28.70
N LEU A 77 17.54 -4.71 27.57
CA LEU A 77 17.24 -6.14 27.53
C LEU A 77 18.48 -7.03 27.63
N GLY A 78 19.69 -6.46 27.58
CA GLY A 78 20.95 -7.22 27.56
C GLY A 78 21.12 -8.03 26.26
N ILE A 79 20.53 -7.61 25.16
CA ILE A 79 20.60 -8.22 23.85
C ILE A 79 21.78 -7.68 23.07
N SER A 80 22.39 -8.49 22.22
CA SER A 80 23.43 -8.04 21.30
C SER A 80 23.10 -8.41 19.86
N TYR A 81 23.73 -7.72 18.92
CA TYR A 81 23.59 -8.03 17.49
C TYR A 81 24.13 -9.43 17.12
N ASN A 82 24.89 -10.08 18.01
CA ASN A 82 25.37 -11.45 17.83
C ASN A 82 24.39 -12.51 18.32
N ASP A 83 23.39 -12.14 19.13
CA ASP A 83 22.41 -13.04 19.71
C ASP A 83 21.01 -12.43 19.68
N LEU A 84 20.18 -12.93 18.78
CA LEU A 84 18.79 -12.51 18.60
C LEU A 84 17.80 -13.56 19.17
N SER A 85 18.25 -14.48 20.03
CA SER A 85 17.42 -15.54 20.63
C SER A 85 16.18 -14.99 21.33
N PHE A 86 16.30 -13.84 21.99
CA PHE A 86 15.17 -13.16 22.64
C PHE A 86 13.98 -12.94 21.68
N PHE A 87 14.23 -12.42 20.48
CA PHE A 87 13.15 -12.16 19.51
C PHE A 87 12.59 -13.43 18.92
N HIS A 88 13.41 -14.46 18.76
CA HIS A 88 12.95 -15.78 18.37
C HIS A 88 12.03 -16.40 19.46
N GLU A 89 12.41 -16.33 20.72
CA GLU A 89 11.60 -16.82 21.84
C GLU A 89 10.31 -16.03 22.06
N LEU A 90 10.34 -14.74 21.71
CA LEU A 90 9.15 -13.88 21.65
C LEU A 90 8.19 -14.30 20.52
N GLY A 91 8.68 -15.05 19.52
CA GLY A 91 7.91 -15.46 18.35
C GLY A 91 7.88 -14.43 17.22
N ALA A 92 8.76 -13.44 17.25
CA ALA A 92 8.84 -12.42 16.20
C ALA A 92 9.26 -13.03 14.85
N TYR A 93 8.70 -12.51 13.76
CA TYR A 93 9.17 -12.78 12.40
C TYR A 93 10.47 -12.04 12.08
N GLY A 94 10.67 -10.91 12.71
CA GLY A 94 11.87 -10.10 12.56
C GLY A 94 11.85 -8.87 13.46
N ILE A 95 12.93 -8.11 13.38
CA ILE A 95 13.11 -6.85 14.08
C ILE A 95 13.24 -5.71 13.08
N ARG A 96 12.76 -4.53 13.44
CA ARG A 96 12.97 -3.30 12.70
C ARG A 96 13.93 -2.40 13.48
N LEU A 97 14.89 -1.86 12.77
CA LEU A 97 15.86 -0.91 13.28
C LEU A 97 15.52 0.49 12.72
N ASP A 98 14.87 1.33 13.52
CA ASP A 98 14.59 2.71 13.12
C ASP A 98 15.87 3.52 13.06
N VAL A 99 16.72 3.39 14.09
CA VAL A 99 18.10 3.85 14.11
C VAL A 99 19.00 2.62 14.06
N GLY A 100 19.78 2.52 13.01
CA GLY A 100 20.67 1.38 12.82
C GLY A 100 22.01 1.54 13.54
N PHE A 101 22.88 0.57 13.28
CA PHE A 101 24.27 0.55 13.74
C PHE A 101 25.22 1.09 12.65
N SER A 102 26.35 0.45 12.45
CA SER A 102 27.37 0.89 11.48
C SER A 102 27.25 0.29 10.08
N GLY A 103 26.39 -0.70 9.91
CA GLY A 103 26.23 -1.50 8.67
C GLY A 103 26.84 -2.90 8.80
N LEU A 104 27.91 -3.08 9.54
CA LEU A 104 28.50 -4.38 9.81
C LEU A 104 27.61 -5.23 10.73
N GLU A 105 27.09 -4.63 11.79
CA GLU A 105 26.23 -5.29 12.76
C GLU A 105 24.95 -5.77 12.10
N GLU A 106 24.31 -4.94 11.24
CA GLU A 106 23.15 -5.36 10.47
C GLU A 106 23.47 -6.55 9.57
N SER A 107 24.61 -6.52 8.90
CA SER A 107 25.06 -7.63 8.07
C SER A 107 25.21 -8.92 8.90
N ILE A 108 25.84 -8.83 10.10
CA ILE A 108 25.98 -9.97 11.01
C ILE A 108 24.62 -10.49 11.45
N MET A 109 23.70 -9.60 11.88
CA MET A 109 22.34 -9.97 12.30
C MET A 109 21.58 -10.75 11.22
N THR A 110 21.81 -10.48 9.93
CA THR A 110 21.12 -11.22 8.85
C THR A 110 21.51 -12.70 8.78
N TYR A 111 22.61 -13.12 9.40
CA TYR A 111 23.06 -14.52 9.49
C TYR A 111 22.55 -15.23 10.75
N ASN A 112 21.60 -14.64 11.51
CA ASN A 112 21.03 -15.27 12.67
C ASN A 112 20.48 -16.68 12.35
N PRO A 113 20.61 -17.67 13.28
CA PRO A 113 20.22 -19.06 13.02
C PRO A 113 18.70 -19.29 13.00
N TYR A 114 17.92 -18.28 13.38
CA TYR A 114 16.47 -18.34 13.54
C TYR A 114 15.70 -17.92 12.28
N GLY A 115 16.38 -17.38 11.27
CA GLY A 115 15.74 -16.86 10.05
C GLY A 115 14.97 -15.54 10.27
N LEU A 116 15.22 -14.86 11.39
CA LEU A 116 14.63 -13.55 11.68
C LEU A 116 15.00 -12.53 10.59
N LYS A 117 14.01 -11.76 10.16
CA LYS A 117 14.24 -10.66 9.22
C LYS A 117 14.78 -9.44 9.97
N ILE A 118 15.71 -8.77 9.31
CA ILE A 118 16.26 -7.48 9.76
C ILE A 118 15.68 -6.43 8.84
N GLU A 119 14.76 -5.64 9.36
CA GLU A 119 14.13 -4.55 8.63
C GLU A 119 14.82 -3.23 8.96
N ILE A 120 15.24 -2.51 7.94
CA ILE A 120 15.96 -1.26 8.09
C ILE A 120 15.17 -0.07 7.55
N ASN A 121 15.39 1.11 8.12
CA ASN A 121 14.72 2.34 7.73
C ASN A 121 15.16 2.78 6.31
N MET A 122 14.17 2.97 5.42
CA MET A 122 14.36 3.40 4.04
C MET A 122 14.30 4.92 3.86
N SER A 123 13.84 5.68 4.86
CA SER A 123 13.41 7.06 4.66
C SER A 123 14.53 8.09 4.62
N ASN A 124 15.71 7.77 5.10
CA ASN A 124 16.75 8.78 5.36
C ASN A 124 17.54 9.21 4.11
N GLY A 125 17.47 8.45 3.01
CA GLY A 125 18.15 8.78 1.76
C GLY A 125 19.68 8.80 1.83
N THR A 126 20.26 8.05 2.78
CA THR A 126 21.71 7.94 3.01
C THR A 126 22.28 6.75 2.26
N LYS A 127 23.61 6.58 2.36
CA LYS A 127 24.34 5.39 1.87
C LYS A 127 24.26 4.20 2.84
N TYR A 128 23.30 4.17 3.74
CA TYR A 128 23.22 3.16 4.79
C TYR A 128 23.04 1.74 4.23
N VAL A 129 22.05 1.54 3.35
CA VAL A 129 21.88 0.22 2.72
C VAL A 129 23.06 -0.19 1.86
N ASP A 130 23.69 0.75 1.14
CA ASP A 130 24.91 0.48 0.37
C ASP A 130 26.05 0.01 1.28
N ASN A 131 26.18 0.62 2.46
CA ASN A 131 27.18 0.23 3.45
C ASN A 131 26.90 -1.18 4.00
N ILE A 132 25.67 -1.49 4.38
CA ILE A 132 25.28 -2.85 4.81
C ILE A 132 25.62 -3.86 3.71
N MET A 133 25.26 -3.56 2.45
CA MET A 133 25.51 -4.44 1.30
C MET A 133 27.01 -4.65 1.05
N SER A 134 27.87 -3.67 1.39
CA SER A 134 29.33 -3.82 1.27
C SER A 134 29.90 -4.89 2.21
N HIS A 135 29.20 -5.16 3.32
CA HIS A 135 29.54 -6.22 4.29
C HIS A 135 28.91 -7.58 3.97
N ARG A 136 28.34 -7.75 2.76
CA ARG A 136 27.78 -9.01 2.26
C ARG A 136 26.75 -9.67 3.18
N PRO A 137 25.61 -9.01 3.51
CA PRO A 137 24.56 -9.59 4.34
C PRO A 137 23.92 -10.82 3.69
N ASN A 138 23.27 -11.65 4.49
CA ASN A 138 22.31 -12.61 3.97
C ASN A 138 21.07 -11.86 3.47
N ARG A 139 20.97 -11.66 2.16
CA ARG A 139 19.95 -10.82 1.52
C ARG A 139 18.52 -11.33 1.74
N GLU A 140 18.34 -12.64 1.94
CA GLU A 140 17.03 -13.24 2.23
C GLU A 140 16.45 -12.72 3.55
N ASN A 141 17.30 -12.33 4.49
CA ASN A 141 16.89 -11.84 5.80
C ASN A 141 16.94 -10.31 5.92
N LEU A 142 17.27 -9.58 4.85
CA LEU A 142 17.32 -8.11 4.88
C LEU A 142 16.12 -7.53 4.11
N ILE A 143 15.33 -6.71 4.79
CA ILE A 143 14.16 -6.03 4.20
C ILE A 143 14.16 -4.56 4.60
N GLY A 144 13.31 -3.77 3.95
CA GLY A 144 13.23 -2.34 4.21
C GLY A 144 11.82 -1.85 4.47
N CYS A 145 11.68 -0.83 5.32
CA CYS A 145 10.41 -0.16 5.58
C CYS A 145 10.63 1.35 5.71
N HIS A 146 9.78 2.12 5.09
CA HIS A 146 9.72 3.56 5.34
C HIS A 146 9.23 3.87 6.75
N ASN A 147 9.47 5.08 7.23
CA ASN A 147 8.84 5.61 8.43
C ASN A 147 7.43 6.13 8.12
N PHE A 148 6.63 6.30 9.16
CA PHE A 148 5.44 7.13 9.17
C PHE A 148 5.74 8.44 9.89
N TYR A 149 4.93 9.48 9.61
CA TYR A 149 5.20 10.84 10.07
C TYR A 149 3.96 11.43 10.74
N PRO A 150 3.95 11.49 12.09
CA PRO A 150 2.77 11.92 12.86
C PRO A 150 2.49 13.42 12.76
N HIS A 151 3.51 14.23 12.55
CA HIS A 151 3.35 15.67 12.42
C HIS A 151 2.93 16.06 11.00
N ARG A 152 1.87 16.84 10.87
CA ARG A 152 1.41 17.38 9.58
C ARG A 152 2.55 18.12 8.87
N TYR A 153 2.66 17.92 7.57
CA TYR A 153 3.71 18.46 6.69
C TYR A 153 5.11 17.89 6.89
N SER A 154 5.29 16.87 7.73
CA SER A 154 6.58 16.20 7.93
C SER A 154 6.74 14.91 7.11
N GLY A 155 5.67 14.43 6.48
CA GLY A 155 5.71 13.25 5.61
C GLY A 155 6.64 13.43 4.41
N LEU A 156 7.11 12.33 3.85
CA LEU A 156 8.04 12.36 2.72
C LEU A 156 7.43 13.06 1.51
N SER A 157 8.25 13.86 0.82
CA SER A 157 7.93 14.28 -0.54
C SER A 157 7.99 13.06 -1.49
N TYR A 158 7.21 13.11 -2.57
CA TYR A 158 7.13 12.00 -3.52
C TYR A 158 8.50 11.68 -4.16
N ASP A 159 9.24 12.70 -4.58
CA ASP A 159 10.54 12.51 -5.24
C ASP A 159 11.57 11.86 -4.30
N HIS A 160 11.58 12.25 -3.03
CA HIS A 160 12.45 11.66 -2.03
C HIS A 160 12.06 10.20 -1.76
N PHE A 161 10.78 9.92 -1.61
CA PHE A 161 10.25 8.57 -1.45
C PHE A 161 10.66 7.65 -2.61
N ILE A 162 10.48 8.09 -3.86
CA ILE A 162 10.87 7.33 -5.06
C ILE A 162 12.37 7.04 -5.07
N LYS A 163 13.20 8.08 -4.78
CA LYS A 163 14.64 7.92 -4.72
C LYS A 163 15.07 6.88 -3.70
N CYS A 164 14.54 6.96 -2.49
CA CYS A 164 14.86 6.02 -1.41
C CYS A 164 14.36 4.61 -1.73
N SER A 165 13.12 4.48 -2.19
CA SER A 165 12.54 3.17 -2.52
C SER A 165 13.31 2.47 -3.65
N LYS A 166 13.70 3.19 -4.70
CA LYS A 166 14.53 2.63 -5.79
C LYS A 166 15.86 2.09 -5.30
N GLN A 167 16.54 2.79 -4.38
CA GLN A 167 17.81 2.35 -3.83
C GLN A 167 17.71 0.94 -3.20
N PHE A 168 16.60 0.64 -2.51
CA PHE A 168 16.36 -0.68 -1.93
C PHE A 168 15.93 -1.71 -2.99
N LYS A 169 15.07 -1.31 -3.93
CA LYS A 169 14.64 -2.18 -5.03
C LYS A 169 15.78 -2.59 -5.96
N ASP A 170 16.78 -1.74 -6.17
CA ASP A 170 17.96 -2.06 -6.97
C ASP A 170 18.75 -3.23 -6.36
N TYR A 171 18.65 -3.45 -5.06
CA TYR A 171 19.19 -4.64 -4.38
C TYR A 171 18.22 -5.83 -4.35
N GLY A 172 17.03 -5.70 -4.91
CA GLY A 172 15.99 -6.75 -4.91
C GLY A 172 15.35 -6.96 -3.54
N MET A 173 15.43 -5.98 -2.64
CA MET A 173 14.88 -6.09 -1.30
C MET A 173 13.35 -5.97 -1.31
N ARG A 174 12.72 -6.66 -0.37
CA ARG A 174 11.32 -6.44 -0.03
C ARG A 174 11.16 -5.12 0.72
N THR A 175 10.14 -4.36 0.37
CA THR A 175 9.95 -2.99 0.84
C THR A 175 8.56 -2.80 1.41
N ALA A 176 8.44 -1.90 2.40
CA ALA A 176 7.18 -1.56 3.03
C ALA A 176 7.01 -0.04 3.19
N ALA A 177 5.76 0.42 3.28
CA ALA A 177 5.41 1.78 3.61
C ALA A 177 4.09 1.83 4.37
N PHE A 178 3.87 2.94 5.07
CA PHE A 178 2.70 3.14 5.91
C PHE A 178 1.65 4.01 5.25
N ILE A 179 0.40 3.63 5.53
CA ILE A 179 -0.81 4.41 5.26
C ILE A 179 -1.51 4.72 6.58
N SER A 180 -2.43 5.67 6.56
CA SER A 180 -3.14 6.12 7.75
C SER A 180 -4.63 5.89 7.62
N SER A 181 -5.23 5.28 8.64
CA SER A 181 -6.68 5.22 8.83
C SER A 181 -7.21 6.58 9.31
N PHE A 182 -8.42 6.95 8.93
CA PHE A 182 -9.11 8.12 9.46
C PHE A 182 -9.85 7.82 10.77
N ASP A 183 -10.27 6.58 10.97
CA ASP A 183 -11.02 6.15 12.14
C ASP A 183 -10.14 5.79 13.33
N ALA A 184 -8.89 5.41 13.07
CA ALA A 184 -7.94 5.00 14.09
C ALA A 184 -7.41 6.20 14.90
N THR A 185 -7.36 6.04 16.22
CA THR A 185 -6.99 7.10 17.16
C THR A 185 -5.72 6.80 17.97
N TYR A 186 -5.14 5.60 17.83
CA TYR A 186 -3.96 5.15 18.55
C TYR A 186 -2.72 5.17 17.66
N GLY A 187 -1.62 5.57 18.24
CA GLY A 187 -0.30 5.52 17.64
C GLY A 187 0.75 5.37 18.74
N PRO A 188 2.05 5.33 18.39
CA PRO A 188 3.12 5.26 19.38
C PRO A 188 3.27 6.57 20.17
N TRP A 189 2.66 7.66 19.70
CA TRP A 189 2.62 8.97 20.35
C TRP A 189 1.19 9.52 20.30
N PRO A 190 0.81 10.43 21.23
CA PRO A 190 -0.52 11.03 21.27
C PRO A 190 -0.70 12.10 20.17
N VAL A 191 -0.39 11.77 18.93
CA VAL A 191 -0.56 12.65 17.75
C VAL A 191 -1.62 12.05 16.84
N THR A 192 -2.64 12.85 16.51
CA THR A 192 -3.83 12.41 15.79
C THR A 192 -3.96 13.06 14.39
N GLU A 193 -2.85 13.51 13.81
CA GLU A 193 -2.85 14.15 12.48
C GLU A 193 -2.57 13.20 11.33
N GLY A 194 -2.73 11.90 11.56
CA GLY A 194 -2.41 10.82 10.62
C GLY A 194 -0.97 10.31 10.76
N LEU A 195 -0.73 9.09 10.29
CA LEU A 195 0.56 8.39 10.40
C LEU A 195 0.97 7.81 9.03
N CYS A 196 0.96 8.62 7.98
CA CYS A 196 1.33 8.17 6.64
C CYS A 196 2.84 8.34 6.34
N THR A 197 3.37 7.57 5.41
CA THR A 197 4.74 7.74 4.89
C THR A 197 4.83 8.97 3.99
N LEU A 198 3.92 9.10 3.02
CA LEU A 198 3.88 10.21 2.07
C LEU A 198 2.97 11.32 2.59
N GLU A 199 3.45 12.57 2.60
CA GLU A 199 2.60 13.71 3.00
C GLU A 199 1.35 13.84 2.15
N LYS A 200 1.44 13.59 0.85
CA LYS A 200 0.31 13.58 -0.08
C LYS A 200 -0.83 12.65 0.35
N HIS A 201 -0.55 11.61 1.14
CA HIS A 201 -1.54 10.64 1.58
C HIS A 201 -2.40 11.11 2.74
N ARG A 202 -1.99 12.13 3.48
CA ARG A 202 -2.60 12.54 4.75
C ARG A 202 -4.09 12.80 4.68
N GLU A 203 -4.58 13.33 3.56
CA GLU A 203 -5.99 13.66 3.34
C GLU A 203 -6.67 12.71 2.32
N LEU A 204 -5.98 11.65 1.87
CA LEU A 204 -6.55 10.70 0.91
C LEU A 204 -7.22 9.53 1.62
N PRO A 205 -8.30 8.96 1.06
CA PRO A 205 -8.87 7.71 1.52
C PRO A 205 -7.82 6.60 1.63
N MET A 206 -7.92 5.75 2.61
CA MET A 206 -6.91 4.71 2.89
C MET A 206 -6.71 3.76 1.70
N THR A 207 -7.78 3.42 0.99
CA THR A 207 -7.71 2.62 -0.25
C THR A 207 -6.91 3.31 -1.35
N THR A 208 -7.10 4.62 -1.54
CA THR A 208 -6.36 5.43 -2.50
C THR A 208 -4.87 5.52 -2.13
N GLN A 209 -4.55 5.67 -0.83
CA GLN A 209 -3.16 5.63 -0.35
C GLN A 209 -2.49 4.29 -0.72
N ALA A 210 -3.16 3.15 -0.48
CA ALA A 210 -2.65 1.82 -0.79
C ALA A 210 -2.51 1.60 -2.31
N LYS A 211 -3.53 1.97 -3.10
CA LYS A 211 -3.48 1.92 -4.57
C LYS A 211 -2.29 2.72 -5.11
N HIS A 212 -2.02 3.91 -4.55
CA HIS A 212 -0.88 4.73 -4.95
C HIS A 212 0.47 4.06 -4.65
N LEU A 213 0.66 3.55 -3.44
CA LEU A 213 1.90 2.84 -3.09
C LEU A 213 2.14 1.63 -4.00
N PHE A 214 1.11 0.84 -4.28
CA PHE A 214 1.22 -0.30 -5.18
C PHE A 214 1.46 0.11 -6.64
N ALA A 215 0.87 1.22 -7.10
CA ALA A 215 1.07 1.74 -8.45
C ALA A 215 2.51 2.19 -8.72
N THR A 216 3.28 2.55 -7.69
CA THR A 216 4.70 2.88 -7.84
C THR A 216 5.56 1.67 -8.19
N GLU A 217 5.07 0.43 -7.98
CA GLU A 217 5.82 -0.83 -8.10
C GLU A 217 7.05 -0.94 -7.19
N LEU A 218 7.22 0.03 -6.29
CA LEU A 218 8.35 0.11 -5.37
C LEU A 218 8.03 -0.41 -3.97
N ILE A 219 6.77 -0.69 -3.65
CA ILE A 219 6.32 -1.13 -2.33
C ILE A 219 5.62 -2.48 -2.44
N ASP A 220 6.10 -3.43 -1.65
CA ASP A 220 5.55 -4.79 -1.57
C ASP A 220 4.50 -4.92 -0.45
N ASP A 221 4.72 -4.24 0.68
CA ASP A 221 3.86 -4.32 1.86
C ASP A 221 3.32 -2.94 2.21
N VAL A 222 2.00 -2.83 2.38
CA VAL A 222 1.33 -1.62 2.85
C VAL A 222 0.77 -1.88 4.23
N ILE A 223 1.12 -1.02 5.19
CA ILE A 223 0.82 -1.19 6.61
C ILE A 223 -0.01 -0.02 7.10
N ILE A 224 -1.13 -0.27 7.75
CA ILE A 224 -1.88 0.77 8.48
C ILE A 224 -1.07 1.14 9.71
N ALA A 225 -0.64 2.40 9.80
CA ALA A 225 0.27 2.85 10.85
C ALA A 225 -0.41 3.09 12.19
N ASN A 226 -1.63 3.61 12.19
CA ASN A 226 -2.41 3.88 13.40
C ASN A 226 -3.40 2.75 13.71
N ALA A 227 -3.69 2.54 14.96
CA ALA A 227 -4.65 1.54 15.44
C ALA A 227 -5.85 2.28 16.10
N TYR A 228 -7.02 1.79 16.05
CA TYR A 228 -7.53 0.62 15.38
C TYR A 228 -8.35 1.09 14.17
N ALA A 229 -8.03 0.64 12.99
CA ALA A 229 -8.86 0.92 11.82
C ALA A 229 -10.24 0.25 11.96
N SER A 230 -11.28 0.86 11.40
CA SER A 230 -12.63 0.30 11.43
C SER A 230 -12.75 -0.98 10.59
N GLU A 231 -13.80 -1.77 10.84
CA GLU A 231 -14.06 -2.99 10.06
C GLU A 231 -14.28 -2.65 8.59
N GLU A 232 -14.97 -1.55 8.31
CA GLU A 232 -15.25 -1.04 6.97
C GLU A 232 -13.94 -0.69 6.22
N GLU A 233 -12.99 -0.04 6.91
CA GLU A 233 -11.68 0.27 6.35
C GLU A 233 -10.86 -1.01 6.07
N LEU A 234 -10.88 -1.99 6.97
CA LEU A 234 -10.19 -3.26 6.80
C LEU A 234 -10.80 -4.07 5.64
N GLU A 235 -12.13 -4.13 5.55
CA GLU A 235 -12.85 -4.78 4.43
C GLU A 235 -12.49 -4.13 3.10
N ALA A 236 -12.55 -2.80 3.04
CA ALA A 236 -12.25 -2.06 1.81
C ALA A 236 -10.81 -2.30 1.32
N LEU A 237 -9.83 -2.28 2.22
CA LEU A 237 -8.44 -2.60 1.88
C LEU A 237 -8.26 -4.07 1.50
N GLY A 238 -8.88 -5.00 2.25
CA GLY A 238 -8.82 -6.43 1.96
C GLY A 238 -9.36 -6.79 0.59
N ALA A 239 -10.39 -6.05 0.13
CA ALA A 239 -11.02 -6.22 -1.18
C ALA A 239 -10.20 -5.66 -2.35
N LEU A 240 -9.14 -4.87 -2.11
CA LEU A 240 -8.32 -4.31 -3.17
C LEU A 240 -7.67 -5.39 -4.02
N ASN A 241 -7.69 -5.18 -5.33
CA ASN A 241 -6.88 -6.00 -6.23
C ASN A 241 -5.41 -5.60 -6.07
N LYS A 242 -4.60 -6.53 -5.58
CA LYS A 242 -3.17 -6.30 -5.33
C LYS A 242 -2.29 -6.53 -6.56
N GLU A 243 -2.84 -7.11 -7.64
CA GLU A 243 -2.08 -7.48 -8.83
C GLU A 243 -2.17 -6.44 -9.95
N LYS A 244 -3.30 -5.73 -10.03
CA LYS A 244 -3.56 -4.71 -11.05
C LYS A 244 -4.14 -3.44 -10.45
N GLN A 245 -3.90 -2.30 -11.11
CA GLN A 245 -4.51 -1.04 -10.74
C GLN A 245 -6.03 -1.10 -10.96
N THR A 246 -6.81 -0.71 -9.95
CA THR A 246 -8.25 -0.51 -10.06
C THR A 246 -8.61 0.93 -9.69
N PHE A 247 -9.67 1.46 -10.32
CA PHE A 247 -10.15 2.81 -10.06
C PHE A 247 -11.57 2.75 -9.54
N ASP A 248 -11.85 3.52 -8.49
CA ASP A 248 -13.22 3.73 -8.05
C ASP A 248 -13.90 4.75 -8.96
N ILE A 249 -15.11 4.44 -9.39
CA ILE A 249 -15.82 5.22 -10.41
C ILE A 249 -17.26 5.51 -10.03
N GLU A 250 -17.80 6.57 -10.61
CA GLU A 250 -19.21 6.88 -10.65
C GLU A 250 -19.69 6.78 -12.10
N LEU A 251 -20.73 5.97 -12.36
CA LEU A 251 -21.38 5.92 -13.68
C LEU A 251 -22.53 6.92 -13.72
N TYR A 252 -22.77 7.52 -14.90
CA TYR A 252 -23.90 8.43 -15.09
C TYR A 252 -25.20 7.68 -15.33
N ASP A 253 -26.35 8.24 -14.96
CA ASP A 253 -27.67 7.65 -15.15
C ASP A 253 -28.00 7.38 -16.63
N THR A 254 -27.34 8.06 -17.56
CA THR A 254 -27.47 7.87 -18.99
C THR A 254 -26.72 6.66 -19.53
N THR A 255 -25.84 6.05 -18.73
CA THR A 255 -25.02 4.90 -19.13
C THR A 255 -25.92 3.69 -19.39
N THR A 256 -25.84 3.15 -20.60
CA THR A 256 -26.61 1.97 -20.98
C THR A 256 -26.10 0.70 -20.29
N GLU A 257 -26.92 -0.35 -20.23
CA GLU A 257 -26.52 -1.63 -19.65
C GLU A 257 -25.30 -2.24 -20.36
N LEU A 258 -25.24 -2.12 -21.70
CA LEU A 258 -24.09 -2.59 -22.48
C LEU A 258 -22.80 -1.83 -22.11
N GLU A 259 -22.88 -0.51 -21.97
CA GLU A 259 -21.75 0.32 -21.58
C GLU A 259 -21.31 0.01 -20.15
N ARG A 260 -22.26 -0.25 -19.25
CA ARG A 260 -21.98 -0.70 -17.89
C ARG A 260 -21.22 -2.04 -17.88
N ILE A 261 -21.66 -3.02 -18.67
CA ILE A 261 -20.97 -4.31 -18.83
C ILE A 261 -19.56 -4.09 -19.37
N ILE A 262 -19.39 -3.22 -20.38
CA ILE A 262 -18.07 -2.90 -20.93
C ILE A 262 -17.15 -2.34 -19.85
N VAL A 263 -17.63 -1.42 -19.03
CA VAL A 263 -16.80 -0.77 -17.99
C VAL A 263 -16.45 -1.75 -16.86
N LEU A 264 -17.42 -2.51 -16.36
CA LEU A 264 -17.26 -3.25 -15.09
C LEU A 264 -16.81 -4.70 -15.26
N ASP A 265 -17.27 -5.37 -16.32
CA ASP A 265 -17.15 -6.83 -16.43
C ASP A 265 -16.14 -7.27 -17.49
N GLU A 266 -15.70 -6.37 -18.38
CA GLU A 266 -14.69 -6.70 -19.39
C GLU A 266 -13.26 -6.51 -18.84
N PRO A 267 -12.32 -7.33 -19.33
CA PRO A 267 -10.91 -7.14 -19.00
C PRO A 267 -10.33 -5.92 -19.74
N HIS A 268 -9.62 -5.05 -19.03
CA HIS A 268 -9.01 -3.86 -19.61
C HIS A 268 -7.49 -3.92 -19.58
N PHE A 269 -6.89 -3.34 -20.60
CA PHE A 269 -5.46 -3.10 -20.68
C PHE A 269 -5.17 -1.79 -21.43
N TYR A 270 -4.08 -1.13 -21.06
CA TYR A 270 -3.60 0.05 -21.76
C TYR A 270 -2.94 -0.36 -23.07
N ARG A 271 -3.50 0.02 -24.18
CA ARG A 271 -2.99 -0.29 -25.51
C ARG A 271 -1.57 0.25 -25.71
N GLY A 272 -0.70 -0.51 -26.41
CA GLY A 272 0.73 -0.22 -26.54
C GLY A 272 1.10 1.02 -27.37
N ASP A 273 0.20 1.47 -28.28
CA ASP A 273 0.33 2.75 -28.99
C ASP A 273 -0.25 3.89 -28.12
N VAL A 274 0.55 4.33 -27.17
CA VAL A 274 0.19 5.31 -26.15
C VAL A 274 -0.19 6.66 -26.74
N SER A 275 -1.33 7.22 -26.30
CA SER A 275 -1.78 8.55 -26.63
C SER A 275 -1.52 9.52 -25.46
N GLU A 276 -1.23 10.77 -25.79
CA GLU A 276 -1.11 11.84 -24.80
C GLU A 276 -2.46 12.23 -24.17
N TYR A 277 -3.57 11.93 -24.87
CA TYR A 277 -4.90 12.43 -24.51
C TYR A 277 -5.78 11.36 -23.84
N MET A 278 -5.55 10.08 -24.11
CA MET A 278 -6.42 9.04 -23.60
C MET A 278 -5.71 7.68 -23.45
N ILE A 279 -6.13 6.92 -22.46
CA ILE A 279 -5.86 5.49 -22.35
C ILE A 279 -6.92 4.77 -23.18
N ARG A 280 -6.53 3.83 -24.04
CA ARG A 280 -7.44 3.08 -24.90
C ARG A 280 -7.44 1.61 -24.53
N SER A 281 -8.66 1.05 -24.34
CA SER A 281 -8.88 -0.38 -24.12
C SER A 281 -9.74 -0.94 -25.27
N THR A 282 -9.08 -1.53 -26.26
CA THR A 282 -9.66 -1.78 -27.59
C THR A 282 -10.57 -3.00 -27.67
N GLN A 283 -10.51 -3.93 -26.73
CA GLN A 283 -11.17 -5.24 -26.84
C GLN A 283 -12.69 -5.15 -26.95
N SER A 284 -13.31 -4.22 -26.23
CA SER A 284 -14.76 -4.03 -26.25
C SER A 284 -15.31 -3.74 -27.65
N ARG A 285 -14.66 -2.87 -28.43
CA ARG A 285 -15.11 -2.59 -29.80
C ARG A 285 -15.05 -3.80 -30.72
N VAL A 286 -14.14 -4.73 -30.51
CA VAL A 286 -14.02 -5.95 -31.28
C VAL A 286 -15.14 -6.92 -30.89
N LYS A 287 -15.35 -7.10 -29.61
CA LYS A 287 -16.36 -7.99 -29.04
C LYS A 287 -17.77 -7.55 -29.39
N TYR A 288 -18.05 -6.27 -29.22
CA TYR A 288 -19.40 -5.69 -29.40
C TYR A 288 -19.60 -4.95 -30.73
N LYS A 289 -18.83 -5.26 -31.78
CA LYS A 289 -18.89 -4.57 -33.08
C LYS A 289 -20.27 -4.58 -33.76
N LYS A 290 -21.15 -5.56 -33.42
CA LYS A 290 -22.48 -5.69 -33.96
C LYS A 290 -23.54 -4.94 -33.19
N GLU A 291 -23.22 -4.51 -31.95
CA GLU A 291 -24.15 -3.83 -31.08
C GLU A 291 -24.30 -2.35 -31.45
N GLU A 292 -25.40 -1.75 -31.04
CA GLU A 292 -25.67 -0.33 -31.26
C GLU A 292 -25.10 0.49 -30.09
N PHE A 293 -24.48 1.62 -30.43
CA PHE A 293 -23.98 2.61 -29.48
C PHE A 293 -24.54 3.98 -29.84
N LYS A 294 -25.78 4.26 -29.47
CA LYS A 294 -26.45 5.52 -29.79
C LYS A 294 -25.76 6.68 -29.09
N PRO A 295 -25.63 7.84 -29.75
CA PRO A 295 -25.09 9.04 -29.11
C PRO A 295 -25.94 9.47 -27.91
N HIS A 296 -25.29 9.66 -26.76
CA HIS A 296 -25.88 10.26 -25.57
C HIS A 296 -24.78 10.88 -24.70
N ASN A 297 -25.13 11.82 -23.85
CA ASN A 297 -24.21 12.50 -22.91
C ASN A 297 -22.87 12.90 -23.58
N THR A 298 -22.94 13.52 -24.75
CA THR A 298 -21.77 13.95 -25.54
C THR A 298 -21.24 15.32 -25.11
N ARG A 299 -21.17 15.52 -23.79
CA ARG A 299 -20.63 16.76 -23.18
C ARG A 299 -19.12 16.88 -23.38
N GLU A 300 -18.57 18.05 -23.06
CA GLU A 300 -17.14 18.27 -22.94
C GLU A 300 -16.49 17.19 -22.05
N ILE A 301 -15.36 16.68 -22.52
CA ILE A 301 -14.61 15.61 -21.86
C ILE A 301 -13.63 16.23 -20.87
N LYS A 302 -13.58 15.69 -19.67
CA LYS A 302 -12.64 16.10 -18.61
C LYS A 302 -11.68 14.95 -18.26
N ARG A 303 -10.46 15.30 -17.83
CA ARG A 303 -9.51 14.31 -17.33
C ARG A 303 -10.17 13.41 -16.27
N GLY A 304 -10.05 12.10 -16.41
CA GLY A 304 -10.68 11.10 -15.55
C GLY A 304 -12.05 10.61 -16.01
N ASP A 305 -12.63 11.20 -17.09
CA ASP A 305 -13.87 10.69 -17.67
C ASP A 305 -13.67 9.34 -18.35
N LEU A 306 -14.65 8.47 -18.18
CA LEU A 306 -14.77 7.19 -18.87
C LEU A 306 -15.59 7.41 -20.16
N LEU A 307 -15.07 6.95 -21.25
CA LEU A 307 -15.56 7.26 -22.59
C LEU A 307 -15.85 5.95 -23.35
N ILE A 308 -16.93 5.95 -24.11
CA ILE A 308 -17.22 4.90 -25.10
C ILE A 308 -17.59 5.54 -26.42
N ASP A 309 -16.85 5.21 -27.47
CA ASP A 309 -17.11 5.74 -28.80
C ASP A 309 -18.46 5.24 -29.32
N ASN A 310 -19.31 6.16 -29.81
CA ASN A 310 -20.62 5.84 -30.34
C ASN A 310 -20.59 5.52 -31.86
N GLU A 311 -21.74 5.23 -32.43
CA GLU A 311 -21.85 4.82 -33.83
C GLU A 311 -21.33 5.82 -34.85
N GLN A 312 -21.23 7.12 -34.49
CA GLN A 312 -20.71 8.15 -35.39
C GLN A 312 -19.18 8.01 -35.60
N TYR A 313 -18.47 7.24 -34.77
CA TYR A 313 -17.06 6.90 -34.99
C TYR A 313 -16.86 5.64 -35.83
N GLY A 314 -17.94 5.02 -36.34
CA GLY A 314 -17.89 3.87 -37.27
C GLY A 314 -17.13 2.68 -36.67
N GLN A 315 -15.96 2.36 -37.22
CA GLN A 315 -15.16 1.21 -36.81
C GLN A 315 -14.61 1.28 -35.37
N TYR A 316 -14.63 2.44 -34.73
CA TYR A 316 -14.15 2.63 -33.33
C TYR A 316 -15.27 2.47 -32.30
N LYS A 317 -16.54 2.42 -32.73
CA LYS A 317 -17.70 2.30 -31.83
C LYS A 317 -17.51 1.18 -30.80
N GLY A 318 -17.86 1.48 -29.55
CA GLY A 318 -17.75 0.53 -28.44
C GLY A 318 -16.35 0.41 -27.84
N GLU A 319 -15.36 1.22 -28.28
CA GLU A 319 -14.04 1.26 -27.64
C GLU A 319 -14.14 2.02 -26.32
N LEU A 320 -13.68 1.39 -25.23
CA LEU A 320 -13.53 2.07 -23.94
C LEU A 320 -12.25 2.89 -23.93
N GLN A 321 -12.35 4.10 -23.37
CA GLN A 321 -11.22 5.01 -23.18
C GLN A 321 -11.31 5.70 -21.82
N ILE A 322 -10.15 6.15 -21.30
CA ILE A 322 -10.08 7.04 -20.12
C ILE A 322 -9.39 8.31 -20.57
N ALA A 323 -10.01 9.45 -20.29
CA ALA A 323 -9.44 10.75 -20.63
C ALA A 323 -8.25 11.11 -19.74
N LEU A 324 -7.10 11.41 -20.33
CA LEU A 324 -5.90 11.91 -19.66
C LEU A 324 -5.85 13.43 -19.62
N LYS A 325 -6.60 14.10 -20.48
CA LYS A 325 -6.69 15.58 -20.59
C LYS A 325 -8.13 16.00 -20.90
N ASP A 326 -8.42 17.24 -20.64
CA ASP A 326 -9.65 17.88 -21.12
C ASP A 326 -9.64 17.94 -22.65
N MET A 327 -10.77 17.56 -23.26
CA MET A 327 -10.91 17.51 -24.72
C MET A 327 -12.29 18.00 -25.17
N VAL A 328 -12.34 18.56 -26.37
CA VAL A 328 -13.62 18.88 -27.05
C VAL A 328 -14.27 17.58 -27.51
N ASN A 329 -15.53 17.39 -27.17
CA ASN A 329 -16.33 16.27 -27.67
C ASN A 329 -17.06 16.70 -28.96
N THR A 330 -16.77 16.00 -30.07
CA THR A 330 -17.41 16.29 -31.36
C THR A 330 -18.76 15.57 -31.54
N GLY A 331 -19.36 15.07 -30.46
CA GLY A 331 -20.62 14.33 -30.48
C GLY A 331 -20.48 12.83 -30.78
N LYS A 332 -19.25 12.33 -30.96
CA LYS A 332 -18.96 10.96 -31.38
C LYS A 332 -18.58 10.02 -30.25
N THR A 333 -18.51 10.54 -29.03
CA THR A 333 -18.07 9.79 -27.84
C THR A 333 -19.06 10.03 -26.70
N ASN A 334 -19.58 8.95 -26.13
CA ASN A 334 -20.42 8.98 -24.94
C ASN A 334 -19.56 9.07 -23.69
N VAL A 335 -19.85 10.00 -22.81
CA VAL A 335 -19.22 10.10 -21.51
C VAL A 335 -20.07 9.31 -20.53
N VAL A 336 -19.59 8.11 -20.13
CA VAL A 336 -20.39 7.11 -19.43
C VAL A 336 -20.18 7.12 -17.91
N GLY A 337 -19.08 7.73 -17.44
CA GLY A 337 -18.77 7.80 -16.02
C GLY A 337 -17.50 8.61 -15.77
N ARG A 338 -17.05 8.61 -14.52
CA ARG A 338 -15.85 9.32 -14.09
C ARG A 338 -15.15 8.59 -12.96
N ILE A 339 -13.82 8.58 -12.99
CA ILE A 339 -12.99 8.18 -11.85
C ILE A 339 -13.19 9.21 -10.73
N VAL A 340 -13.29 8.73 -9.49
CA VAL A 340 -13.39 9.61 -8.31
C VAL A 340 -12.21 10.57 -8.26
N GLU A 341 -12.43 11.80 -7.82
CA GLU A 341 -11.45 12.89 -7.92
C GLU A 341 -10.12 12.55 -7.24
N GLU A 342 -10.21 11.88 -6.08
CA GLU A 342 -9.07 11.45 -5.27
C GLU A 342 -8.19 10.37 -5.93
N GLU A 343 -8.64 9.74 -7.02
CA GLU A 343 -7.90 8.69 -7.75
C GLU A 343 -7.46 9.10 -9.16
N ILE A 344 -7.88 10.25 -9.69
CA ILE A 344 -7.54 10.68 -11.07
C ILE A 344 -6.02 10.74 -11.27
N PHE A 345 -5.25 11.12 -10.26
CA PHE A 345 -3.79 11.18 -10.36
C PHE A 345 -3.13 9.81 -10.54
N LEU A 346 -3.81 8.71 -10.16
CA LEU A 346 -3.30 7.35 -10.35
C LEU A 346 -3.20 6.95 -11.83
N LEU A 347 -3.87 7.68 -12.72
CA LEU A 347 -3.74 7.50 -14.17
C LEU A 347 -2.30 7.73 -14.66
N ASP A 348 -1.51 8.57 -13.97
CA ASP A 348 -0.13 8.88 -14.33
C ASP A 348 0.84 7.71 -14.10
N TYR A 349 0.38 6.64 -13.41
CA TYR A 349 1.16 5.44 -13.12
C TYR A 349 0.89 4.30 -14.11
N LEU A 350 -0.19 4.36 -14.88
CA LEU A 350 -0.46 3.34 -15.89
C LEU A 350 0.51 3.45 -17.07
N GLN A 351 1.09 2.32 -17.42
CA GLN A 351 2.01 2.18 -18.56
C GLN A 351 1.38 1.33 -19.66
N ALA A 352 1.97 1.42 -20.87
CA ALA A 352 1.57 0.57 -21.98
C ALA A 352 1.55 -0.92 -21.55
N TRP A 353 0.46 -1.61 -21.89
CA TRP A 353 0.19 -3.02 -21.58
C TRP A 353 -0.20 -3.33 -20.14
N ASP A 354 -0.26 -2.36 -19.25
CA ASP A 354 -0.81 -2.59 -17.92
C ASP A 354 -2.28 -3.03 -17.97
N LYS A 355 -2.64 -3.92 -17.06
CA LYS A 355 -4.01 -4.34 -16.83
C LYS A 355 -4.60 -3.44 -15.76
N PHE A 356 -5.82 -2.99 -16.00
CA PHE A 356 -6.56 -2.17 -15.04
C PHE A 356 -8.02 -2.60 -14.96
N GLY A 357 -8.75 -2.03 -14.04
CA GLY A 357 -10.18 -2.30 -13.87
C GLY A 357 -10.87 -1.17 -13.13
N PHE A 358 -12.17 -1.35 -12.92
CA PHE A 358 -13.00 -0.36 -12.25
C PHE A 358 -13.84 -1.02 -11.16
N THR A 359 -14.17 -0.25 -10.13
CA THR A 359 -15.06 -0.62 -9.04
C THR A 359 -16.04 0.53 -8.83
N LEU A 360 -17.32 0.23 -8.71
CA LEU A 360 -18.29 1.28 -8.37
C LEU A 360 -18.01 1.80 -6.96
N LYS A 361 -17.95 3.11 -6.83
CA LYS A 361 -17.91 3.77 -5.53
C LYS A 361 -19.13 3.34 -4.71
N LYS A 362 -18.89 2.83 -3.51
CA LYS A 362 -19.94 2.46 -2.56
C LYS A 362 -20.60 3.70 -1.95
#